data_86b4ab96d96a53a33351ad2bdde806e3
#
_entry.id   86b4ab96d96a53a33351ad2bdde806e3
#
_cell.length_a   1.000
_cell.length_b   1.000
_cell.length_c   1.000
_cell.angle_alpha   90.00
_cell.angle_beta   90.00
_cell.angle_gamma   90.00
#
_symmetry.space_group_name_H-M   'P 1'
#
loop_
_entity.id
_entity.type
_entity.pdbx_description
1 polymer ?
#
loop_
_entity_poly.entity_id
_entity_poly.type
_entity_poly.pdbx_seq_one_letter_code
_entity_poly.pdbx_strand_id
1 'polypeptide(L)' 'DPAHAPGTGTPEIAGMTSREILNVIRGLAGMNLVSADVVEVAPAYDHAELTSTAAATIVYELINVIAKNPKK' A
#
# COMPACT_ATOMS: atom_id res chain seq x y z
N ASP A 1 5.46 5.10 -7.59
CA ASP A 1 6.54 5.15 -8.59
C ASP A 1 6.60 3.83 -9.35
N PRO A 2 6.71 3.83 -10.70
CA PRO A 2 6.72 2.59 -11.47
C PRO A 2 7.94 1.69 -11.18
N ALA A 3 8.98 2.18 -10.56
CA ALA A 3 10.09 1.34 -10.11
C ALA A 3 9.65 0.43 -8.95
N HIS A 4 8.60 0.80 -8.22
CA HIS A 4 8.05 0.06 -7.09
C HIS A 4 6.68 -0.52 -7.38
N ALA A 5 5.89 0.11 -8.23
CA ALA A 5 4.53 -0.32 -8.53
C ALA A 5 4.18 -0.03 -10.00
N PRO A 6 4.76 -0.79 -10.94
CA PRO A 6 4.48 -0.58 -12.36
C PRO A 6 3.10 -1.07 -12.81
N GLY A 7 2.48 -1.97 -12.06
CA GLY A 7 1.22 -2.61 -12.43
C GLY A 7 0.00 -1.79 -12.07
N THR A 8 -0.07 -0.57 -12.59
CA THR A 8 -1.23 0.31 -12.44
C THR A 8 -1.54 0.98 -13.78
N GLY A 9 -2.73 1.57 -13.89
CA GLY A 9 -3.13 2.24 -15.12
C GLY A 9 -2.42 3.58 -15.33
N THR A 10 -2.00 4.23 -14.26
CA THR A 10 -1.41 5.58 -14.30
C THR A 10 -0.19 5.69 -13.40
N PRO A 11 0.91 4.98 -13.74
CA PRO A 11 2.13 5.08 -12.93
C PRO A 11 2.76 6.46 -13.06
N GLU A 12 3.28 6.97 -11.95
CA GLU A 12 3.88 8.30 -11.86
C GLU A 12 5.37 8.22 -11.53
N ILE A 13 6.18 8.81 -12.39
CA ILE A 13 7.62 8.97 -12.13
C ILE A 13 7.79 9.86 -10.89
N ALA A 14 8.73 9.52 -10.04
CA ALA A 14 8.98 10.23 -8.78
C ALA A 14 7.83 10.13 -7.76
N GLY A 15 7.00 9.10 -7.88
CA GLY A 15 6.03 8.76 -6.87
C GLY A 15 6.69 8.15 -5.64
N MET A 16 5.89 7.66 -4.70
CA MET A 16 6.40 7.07 -3.46
C MET A 16 7.15 5.77 -3.71
N THR A 17 8.20 5.54 -2.94
CA THR A 17 8.84 4.23 -2.85
C THR A 17 8.00 3.32 -1.94
N SER A 18 8.27 2.01 -2.01
CA SER A 18 7.63 1.05 -1.10
C SER A 18 7.93 1.40 0.36
N ARG A 19 9.15 1.80 0.66
CA ARG A 19 9.53 2.18 2.03
C ARG A 19 8.77 3.41 2.49
N GLU A 20 8.63 4.41 1.63
CA GLU A 20 7.91 5.63 1.98
C GLU A 20 6.45 5.35 2.32
N ILE A 21 5.73 4.58 1.50
CA ILE A 21 4.32 4.28 1.78
C ILE A 21 4.16 3.43 3.04
N LEU A 22 5.06 2.48 3.29
CA LEU A 22 5.00 1.68 4.51
C LEU A 22 5.23 2.54 5.74
N ASN A 23 6.16 3.50 5.68
CA ASN A 23 6.39 4.43 6.78
C ASN A 23 5.17 5.31 7.05
N VAL A 24 4.49 5.78 6.00
CA VAL A 24 3.25 6.55 6.13
C VAL A 24 2.19 5.71 6.86
N ILE A 25 1.99 4.48 6.41
CA ILE A 25 0.96 3.59 6.99
C ILE A 25 1.28 3.31 8.46
N ARG A 26 2.52 3.00 8.80
CA ARG A 26 2.94 2.77 10.19
C ARG A 26 2.75 4.00 11.06
N GLY A 27 2.94 5.20 10.47
CA GLY A 27 2.70 6.46 11.15
C GLY A 27 1.24 6.73 11.49
N LEU A 28 0.30 5.97 10.90
CA LEU A 28 -1.12 6.07 11.20
C LEU A 28 -1.53 5.26 12.42
N ALA A 29 -0.62 4.47 12.99
CA ALA A 29 -0.90 3.71 14.20
C ALA A 29 -1.31 4.64 15.34
N GLY A 30 -2.34 4.26 16.07
CA GLY A 30 -2.92 5.09 17.12
C GLY A 30 -4.07 5.97 16.67
N MET A 31 -4.26 6.13 15.37
CA MET A 31 -5.41 6.84 14.82
C MET A 31 -6.62 5.90 14.77
N ASN A 32 -7.80 6.48 14.65
CA ASN A 32 -9.06 5.72 14.61
C ASN A 32 -9.37 5.26 13.18
N LEU A 33 -8.51 4.40 12.62
CA LEU A 33 -8.75 3.79 11.32
C LEU A 33 -9.71 2.61 11.47
N VAL A 34 -10.78 2.60 10.69
CA VAL A 34 -11.85 1.60 10.80
C VAL A 34 -11.95 0.71 9.56
N SER A 35 -11.47 1.18 8.41
CA SER A 35 -11.48 0.39 7.17
C SER A 35 -10.44 0.91 6.20
N ALA A 36 -10.16 0.14 5.15
CA ALA A 36 -9.26 0.54 4.09
C ALA A 36 -9.55 -0.26 2.82
N ASP A 37 -9.20 0.32 1.67
CA ASP A 37 -9.27 -0.34 0.38
C ASP A 37 -7.91 -0.27 -0.30
N VAL A 38 -7.54 -1.32 -1.02
CA VAL A 38 -6.38 -1.29 -1.92
C VAL A 38 -6.89 -1.57 -3.32
N VAL A 39 -6.75 -0.56 -4.19
CA VAL A 39 -7.37 -0.55 -5.52
C VAL A 39 -6.32 -0.22 -6.58
N GLU A 40 -6.73 -0.30 -7.84
CA GLU A 40 -5.94 0.11 -9.01
C GLU A 40 -4.75 -0.79 -9.33
N VAL A 41 -4.65 -1.96 -8.73
CA VAL A 41 -3.65 -2.94 -9.17
C VAL A 41 -4.12 -3.51 -10.50
N ALA A 42 -3.27 -3.42 -11.51
CA ALA A 42 -3.54 -3.93 -12.86
C ALA A 42 -2.55 -5.04 -13.20
N PRO A 43 -2.88 -6.31 -12.90
CA PRO A 43 -1.96 -7.43 -13.08
C PRO A 43 -1.41 -7.56 -14.51
N ALA A 44 -2.19 -7.17 -15.51
CA ALA A 44 -1.75 -7.24 -16.91
C ALA A 44 -0.54 -6.33 -17.21
N TYR A 45 -0.35 -5.28 -16.40
CA TYR A 45 0.76 -4.35 -16.54
C TYR A 45 1.85 -4.57 -15.51
N ASP A 46 1.65 -5.58 -14.62
CA ASP A 46 2.57 -5.81 -13.52
C ASP A 46 3.78 -6.63 -13.99
N HIS A 47 4.96 -6.17 -13.62
CA HIS A 47 6.20 -6.88 -13.92
C HIS A 47 6.58 -7.75 -12.73
N ALA A 48 6.72 -9.07 -12.97
CA ALA A 48 7.16 -10.01 -11.95
C ALA A 48 6.32 -9.95 -10.65
N GLU A 49 5.06 -9.57 -10.77
CA GLU A 49 4.14 -9.42 -9.63
C GLU A 49 4.61 -8.42 -8.59
N LEU A 50 5.43 -7.46 -8.98
CA LEU A 50 6.01 -6.46 -8.09
C LEU A 50 4.91 -5.63 -7.40
N THR A 51 3.96 -5.11 -8.17
CA THR A 51 2.85 -4.30 -7.65
C THR A 51 1.92 -5.13 -6.79
N SER A 52 1.61 -6.36 -7.22
CA SER A 52 0.74 -7.25 -6.46
C SER A 52 1.36 -7.59 -5.10
N THR A 53 2.67 -7.85 -5.06
CA THR A 53 3.38 -8.11 -3.81
C THR A 53 3.41 -6.87 -2.92
N ALA A 54 3.65 -5.69 -3.49
CA ALA A 54 3.63 -4.44 -2.74
C ALA A 54 2.23 -4.19 -2.15
N ALA A 55 1.18 -4.39 -2.94
CA ALA A 55 -0.20 -4.22 -2.49
C ALA A 55 -0.53 -5.20 -1.35
N ALA A 56 -0.10 -6.45 -1.45
CA ALA A 56 -0.30 -7.44 -0.40
C ALA A 56 0.38 -7.03 0.91
N THR A 57 1.60 -6.50 0.82
CA THR A 57 2.34 -6.00 1.97
C THR A 57 1.63 -4.81 2.61
N ILE A 58 1.12 -3.89 1.79
CA ILE A 58 0.34 -2.74 2.27
C ILE A 58 -0.92 -3.20 3.01
N VAL A 59 -1.64 -4.18 2.47
CA VAL A 59 -2.83 -4.75 3.12
C VAL A 59 -2.46 -5.31 4.49
N TYR A 60 -1.36 -6.06 4.57
CA TYR A 60 -0.88 -6.63 5.82
C TYR A 60 -0.59 -5.54 6.86
N GLU A 61 0.10 -4.48 6.45
CA GLU A 61 0.40 -3.35 7.35
C GLU A 61 -0.87 -2.63 7.79
N LEU A 62 -1.84 -2.43 6.88
CA LEU A 62 -3.11 -1.80 7.21
C LEU A 62 -3.91 -2.62 8.22
N ILE A 63 -3.93 -3.94 8.06
CA ILE A 63 -4.59 -4.83 9.01
C ILE A 63 -3.97 -4.66 10.40
N ASN A 64 -2.65 -4.60 10.50
CA ASN A 64 -1.97 -4.42 11.78
C ASN A 64 -2.30 -3.07 12.40
N VAL A 65 -2.32 -2.00 11.61
CA VAL A 65 -2.65 -0.65 12.10
C VAL A 65 -4.09 -0.60 12.62
N ILE A 66 -5.03 -1.17 11.88
CA ILE A 66 -6.44 -1.21 12.29
C ILE A 66 -6.61 -2.05 13.55
N ALA A 67 -5.91 -3.17 13.66
CA ALA A 67 -5.95 -4.02 14.84
C ALA A 67 -5.46 -3.32 16.09
N LYS A 68 -4.60 -2.32 15.96
CA LYS A 68 -4.07 -1.52 17.07
C LYS A 68 -4.90 -0.26 17.35
N ASN A 69 -6.07 -0.11 16.71
CA ASN A 69 -6.93 1.04 16.88
C ASN A 69 -7.39 1.11 18.34
N PRO A 70 -7.09 2.22 19.07
CA PRO A 70 -7.43 2.33 20.49
C PRO A 70 -8.93 2.43 20.77
N LYS A 71 -9.72 2.73 19.75
CA LYS A 71 -11.19 2.84 19.89
C LYS A 71 -11.93 1.60 19.44
N LYS A 72 -11.22 0.54 19.19
CA LYS A 72 -11.75 -0.72 18.72
C LYS A 72 -12.56 -1.44 19.81
#